data_e3c6649cffc7cbb3111bdbcf8f6a577c
#
_entry.id   e3c6649cffc7cbb3111bdbcf8f6a577c
#
_cell.length_a   1.000
_cell.length_b   1.000
_cell.length_c   1.000
_cell.angle_alpha   90.00
_cell.angle_beta   90.00
_cell.angle_gamma   90.00
#
_symmetry.space_group_name_H-M   'P 1'
#
loop_
_entity.id
_entity.type
_entity.pdbx_description
1 polymer ?
#
loop_
_entity_poly.entity_id
_entity_poly.type
_entity_poly.pdbx_seq_one_letter_code
_entity_poly.pdbx_strand_id
1 'polypeptide(L)'
;KKDLVGNVAFLMKRAGHLLSKMRFVSAQLDAYISNDVWIKNARHANKMGKKLSDGLISHSDINLSFPTEANEVFATFPKNKIERLNSEGYTINEDEWDGKAVRLVAAWNTKDNDVDEFLNILNKTN
;
A
#
# COMPACT_ATOMS: atom_id res chain seq x y z
N LYS A 1 23.42 6.59 -19.02
CA LYS A 1 24.44 6.96 -20.04
C LYS A 1 25.54 7.73 -19.32
N LYS A 2 26.81 7.41 -19.60
CA LYS A 2 27.99 8.04 -18.93
C LYS A 2 27.99 9.56 -19.06
N ASP A 3 27.50 10.07 -20.18
CA ASP A 3 27.47 11.51 -20.49
C ASP A 3 26.55 12.33 -19.56
N LEU A 4 25.56 11.68 -18.92
CA LEU A 4 24.66 12.32 -17.97
C LEU A 4 25.27 12.42 -16.56
N VAL A 5 26.18 11.52 -16.20
CA VAL A 5 26.75 11.43 -14.85
C VAL A 5 27.59 12.66 -14.50
N GLY A 6 28.32 13.22 -15.47
CA GLY A 6 29.17 14.40 -15.26
C GLY A 6 28.41 15.65 -14.80
N ASN A 7 27.13 15.77 -15.16
CA ASN A 7 26.30 16.92 -14.82
C ASN A 7 25.44 16.71 -13.56
N VAL A 8 25.34 15.47 -13.05
CA VAL A 8 24.44 15.16 -11.92
C VAL A 8 24.82 15.96 -10.67
N ALA A 9 26.10 16.08 -10.35
CA ALA A 9 26.57 16.82 -9.18
C ALA A 9 26.17 18.31 -9.22
N PHE A 10 26.27 18.92 -10.38
CA PHE A 10 25.86 20.33 -10.59
C PHE A 10 24.33 20.48 -10.51
N LEU A 11 23.59 19.55 -11.11
CA LEU A 11 22.13 19.53 -11.06
C LEU A 11 21.62 19.32 -9.63
N MET A 12 22.21 18.41 -8.87
CA MET A 12 21.89 18.19 -7.45
C MET A 12 22.13 19.47 -6.63
N LYS A 13 23.27 20.14 -6.84
CA LYS A 13 23.56 21.39 -6.14
C LYS A 13 22.58 22.50 -6.51
N ARG A 14 22.30 22.66 -7.81
CA ARG A 14 21.35 23.65 -8.33
C ARG A 14 19.91 23.40 -7.82
N ALA A 15 19.51 22.15 -7.68
CA ALA A 15 18.20 21.75 -7.19
C ALA A 15 18.09 21.72 -5.65
N GLY A 16 19.12 22.13 -4.91
CA GLY A 16 19.11 22.15 -3.45
C GLY A 16 19.21 20.76 -2.80
N HIS A 17 19.57 19.72 -3.55
CA HIS A 17 19.66 18.34 -3.05
C HIS A 17 21.00 18.00 -2.37
N LEU A 18 21.77 18.99 -1.92
CA LEU A 18 22.97 18.80 -1.11
C LEU A 18 22.64 18.88 0.38
N LEU A 19 22.26 17.74 0.94
CA LEU A 19 22.02 17.64 2.39
C LEU A 19 23.36 17.49 3.11
N SER A 20 23.66 18.40 4.06
CA SER A 20 24.91 18.36 4.86
C SER A 20 25.02 17.08 5.72
N LYS A 21 23.90 16.45 6.04
CA LYS A 21 23.82 15.23 6.84
C LYS A 21 23.37 14.01 6.03
N MET A 22 23.79 13.92 4.77
CA MET A 22 23.43 12.83 3.85
C MET A 22 23.71 11.43 4.41
N ARG A 23 24.72 11.29 5.29
CA ARG A 23 25.04 10.00 5.93
C ARG A 23 23.87 9.35 6.66
N PHE A 24 22.95 10.15 7.25
CA PHE A 24 21.78 9.60 7.93
C PHE A 24 20.75 9.03 6.94
N VAL A 25 20.62 9.65 5.78
CA VAL A 25 19.78 9.13 4.69
C VAL A 25 20.40 7.89 4.07
N SER A 26 21.72 7.93 3.80
CA SER A 26 22.45 6.81 3.23
C SER A 26 22.45 5.59 4.16
N ALA A 27 22.58 5.78 5.47
CA ALA A 27 22.54 4.69 6.45
C ALA A 27 21.16 4.02 6.50
N GLN A 28 20.06 4.77 6.36
CA GLN A 28 18.71 4.20 6.29
C GLN A 28 18.53 3.38 5.01
N LEU A 29 18.98 3.91 3.87
CA LEU A 29 18.94 3.20 2.60
C LEU A 29 19.78 1.92 2.64
N ASP A 30 21.00 2.00 3.14
CA ASP A 30 21.90 0.86 3.29
C ASP A 30 21.27 -0.22 4.18
N ALA A 31 20.73 0.15 5.34
CA ALA A 31 20.03 -0.77 6.22
C ALA A 31 18.81 -1.43 5.55
N TYR A 32 18.08 -0.67 4.74
CA TYR A 32 16.87 -1.16 4.06
C TYR A 32 17.18 -2.17 2.96
N ILE A 33 18.25 -1.92 2.17
CA ILE A 33 18.64 -2.84 1.08
C ILE A 33 19.51 -4.01 1.57
N SER A 34 20.16 -3.87 2.76
CA SER A 34 20.98 -4.92 3.33
C SER A 34 20.13 -6.07 3.90
N ASN A 35 20.68 -7.29 3.87
CA ASN A 35 20.07 -8.50 4.45
C ASN A 35 18.63 -8.80 3.94
N ASP A 36 18.32 -8.37 2.73
CA ASP A 36 17.00 -8.57 2.07
C ASP A 36 15.81 -7.96 2.84
N VAL A 37 16.02 -6.94 3.68
CA VAL A 37 14.94 -6.32 4.47
C VAL A 37 13.84 -5.80 3.56
N TRP A 38 14.18 -5.07 2.49
CA TRP A 38 13.23 -4.53 1.53
C TRP A 38 12.38 -5.62 0.86
N ILE A 39 13.02 -6.75 0.47
CA ILE A 39 12.30 -7.84 -0.22
C ILE A 39 11.43 -8.64 0.74
N LYS A 40 11.86 -8.83 1.99
CA LYS A 40 11.05 -9.47 3.03
C LYS A 40 9.80 -8.65 3.33
N ASN A 41 9.97 -7.33 3.47
CA ASN A 41 8.87 -6.40 3.71
C ASN A 41 7.87 -6.36 2.53
N ALA A 42 8.39 -6.30 1.30
CA ALA A 42 7.55 -6.30 0.11
C ALA A 42 6.77 -7.62 -0.05
N ARG A 43 7.43 -8.76 0.15
CA ARG A 43 6.76 -10.08 0.10
C ARG A 43 5.66 -10.20 1.15
N HIS A 44 5.91 -9.70 2.35
CA HIS A 44 4.89 -9.71 3.41
C HIS A 44 3.70 -8.81 3.04
N ALA A 45 3.95 -7.56 2.62
CA ALA A 45 2.90 -6.64 2.22
C ALA A 45 2.05 -7.20 1.06
N ASN A 46 2.70 -7.79 0.03
CA ASN A 46 2.00 -8.42 -1.08
C ASN A 46 1.18 -9.64 -0.64
N LYS A 47 1.69 -10.45 0.29
CA LYS A 47 0.94 -11.57 0.87
C LYS A 47 -0.33 -11.09 1.58
N MET A 48 -0.25 -10.01 2.35
CA MET A 48 -1.40 -9.43 3.04
C MET A 48 -2.39 -8.82 2.04
N GLY A 49 -1.92 -8.13 1.00
CA GLY A 49 -2.75 -7.62 -0.08
C GLY A 49 -3.49 -8.75 -0.81
N LYS A 50 -2.80 -9.84 -1.11
CA LYS A 50 -3.45 -11.01 -1.73
C LYS A 50 -4.49 -11.64 -0.80
N LYS A 51 -4.19 -11.84 0.48
CA LYS A 51 -5.14 -12.37 1.47
C LYS A 51 -6.40 -11.50 1.53
N LEU A 52 -6.24 -10.19 1.57
CA LEU A 52 -7.34 -9.23 1.57
C LEU A 52 -8.17 -9.36 0.28
N SER A 53 -7.53 -9.35 -0.87
CA SER A 53 -8.17 -9.51 -2.18
C SER A 53 -8.96 -10.82 -2.28
N ASP A 54 -8.36 -11.95 -1.88
CA ASP A 54 -9.00 -13.26 -1.91
C ASP A 54 -10.24 -13.29 -0.98
N GLY A 55 -10.17 -12.64 0.19
CA GLY A 55 -11.30 -12.49 1.09
C GLY A 55 -12.42 -11.62 0.50
N LEU A 56 -12.09 -10.51 -0.14
CA LEU A 56 -13.08 -9.63 -0.76
C LEU A 56 -13.86 -10.29 -1.90
N ILE A 57 -13.20 -11.11 -2.71
CA ILE A 57 -13.85 -11.85 -3.82
C ILE A 57 -14.94 -12.80 -3.31
N SER A 58 -14.89 -13.25 -2.07
CA SER A 58 -15.92 -14.12 -1.49
C SER A 58 -17.28 -13.41 -1.29
N HIS A 59 -17.30 -12.08 -1.35
CA HIS A 59 -18.52 -11.27 -1.24
C HIS A 59 -19.08 -10.97 -2.63
N SER A 60 -20.31 -11.41 -2.92
CA SER A 60 -20.96 -11.26 -4.23
C SER A 60 -21.24 -9.80 -4.63
N ASP A 61 -21.26 -8.90 -3.68
CA ASP A 61 -21.54 -7.47 -3.84
C ASP A 61 -20.29 -6.57 -3.81
N ILE A 62 -19.11 -7.16 -3.70
CA ILE A 62 -17.82 -6.47 -3.79
C ILE A 62 -17.12 -6.91 -5.08
N ASN A 63 -16.64 -5.95 -5.86
CA ASN A 63 -15.94 -6.24 -7.10
C ASN A 63 -14.53 -5.62 -7.08
N LEU A 64 -13.54 -6.42 -7.45
CA LEU A 64 -12.19 -5.88 -7.67
C LEU A 64 -12.17 -5.08 -8.98
N SER A 65 -11.68 -3.85 -8.93
CA SER A 65 -11.52 -3.00 -10.11
C SER A 65 -10.34 -3.43 -10.99
N PHE A 66 -9.31 -4.01 -10.36
CA PHE A 66 -8.09 -4.51 -11.04
C PHE A 66 -7.58 -5.79 -10.39
N PRO A 67 -6.81 -6.63 -11.12
CA PRO A 67 -6.08 -7.74 -10.53
C PRO A 67 -5.11 -7.25 -9.45
N THR A 68 -5.02 -7.96 -8.33
CA THR A 68 -4.09 -7.62 -7.24
C THR A 68 -2.72 -8.21 -7.53
N GLU A 69 -1.79 -7.40 -8.02
CA GLU A 69 -0.43 -7.80 -8.41
C GLU A 69 0.64 -7.42 -7.36
N ALA A 70 0.28 -6.55 -6.42
CA ALA A 70 1.15 -6.04 -5.37
C ALA A 70 0.40 -5.96 -4.02
N ASN A 71 0.72 -4.97 -3.21
CA ASN A 71 0.12 -4.75 -1.89
C ASN A 71 -1.09 -3.81 -1.89
N GLU A 72 -1.53 -3.36 -3.06
CA GLU A 72 -2.70 -2.49 -3.23
C GLU A 72 -3.88 -3.28 -3.80
N VAL A 73 -5.05 -3.09 -3.22
CA VAL A 73 -6.31 -3.70 -3.65
C VAL A 73 -7.30 -2.60 -3.96
N PHE A 74 -7.81 -2.60 -5.19
CA PHE A 74 -8.83 -1.66 -5.64
C PHE A 74 -10.15 -2.40 -5.76
N ALA A 75 -11.16 -1.98 -5.01
CA ALA A 75 -12.46 -2.63 -5.01
C ALA A 75 -13.61 -1.63 -4.86
N THR A 76 -14.75 -1.97 -5.43
CA THR A 76 -16.00 -1.22 -5.23
C THR A 76 -16.83 -1.88 -4.13
N PHE A 77 -17.32 -1.08 -3.20
CA PHE A 77 -18.09 -1.53 -2.05
C PHE A 77 -19.51 -0.95 -2.10
N PRO A 78 -20.53 -1.70 -1.66
CA PRO A 78 -21.82 -1.14 -1.34
C PRO A 78 -21.71 -0.10 -0.21
N LYS A 79 -22.55 0.94 -0.28
CA LYS A 79 -22.51 2.06 0.68
C LYS A 79 -22.69 1.61 2.13
N ASN A 80 -23.59 0.67 2.39
CA ASN A 80 -23.80 0.12 3.73
C ASN A 80 -22.55 -0.55 4.32
N LYS A 81 -21.71 -1.20 3.49
CA LYS A 81 -20.45 -1.78 3.92
C LYS A 81 -19.38 -0.73 4.22
N ILE A 82 -19.34 0.35 3.44
CA ILE A 82 -18.47 1.51 3.72
C ILE A 82 -18.87 2.16 5.05
N GLU A 83 -20.16 2.43 5.24
CA GLU A 83 -20.68 3.00 6.48
C GLU A 83 -20.37 2.11 7.69
N ARG A 84 -20.51 0.79 7.53
CA ARG A 84 -20.15 -0.16 8.59
C ARG A 84 -18.68 -0.13 8.94
N LEU A 85 -17.78 -0.21 7.95
CA LEU A 85 -16.34 -0.12 8.17
C LEU A 85 -15.97 1.19 8.87
N ASN A 86 -16.54 2.31 8.44
CA ASN A 86 -16.29 3.61 9.07
C ASN A 86 -16.79 3.64 10.53
N SER A 87 -17.91 2.99 10.85
CA SER A 87 -18.42 2.90 12.24
C SER A 87 -17.56 2.04 13.16
N GLU A 88 -16.79 1.10 12.60
CA GLU A 88 -15.83 0.27 13.31
C GLU A 88 -14.42 0.90 13.37
N GLY A 89 -14.28 2.15 12.93
CA GLY A 89 -13.04 2.93 13.05
C GLY A 89 -12.11 2.87 11.83
N TYR A 90 -12.51 2.24 10.74
CA TYR A 90 -11.79 2.32 9.48
C TYR A 90 -12.16 3.61 8.75
N THR A 91 -11.17 4.28 8.16
CA THR A 91 -11.44 5.42 7.27
C THR A 91 -11.40 4.94 5.83
N ILE A 92 -12.57 4.73 5.26
CA ILE A 92 -12.71 4.27 3.88
C ILE A 92 -13.14 5.45 3.00
N ASN A 93 -12.27 5.81 2.07
CA ASN A 93 -12.53 6.85 1.07
C ASN A 93 -12.58 6.23 -0.32
N GLU A 94 -13.53 6.64 -1.12
CA GLU A 94 -13.56 6.31 -2.54
C GLU A 94 -12.38 6.98 -3.24
N ASP A 95 -11.79 6.30 -4.23
CA ASP A 95 -10.64 6.82 -4.95
C ASP A 95 -11.04 8.06 -5.77
N GLU A 96 -10.16 9.05 -5.78
CA GLU A 96 -10.36 10.29 -6.53
C GLU A 96 -10.35 10.08 -8.05
N TRP A 97 -9.85 8.94 -8.55
CA TRP A 97 -9.68 8.70 -9.98
C TRP A 97 -10.97 8.33 -10.70
N ASP A 98 -11.82 7.49 -10.11
CA ASP A 98 -13.10 7.09 -10.70
C ASP A 98 -14.31 7.37 -9.80
N GLY A 99 -14.08 7.85 -8.58
CA GLY A 99 -15.10 8.20 -7.60
C GLY A 99 -15.92 7.01 -7.10
N LYS A 100 -15.48 5.77 -7.33
CA LYS A 100 -16.22 4.54 -6.97
C LYS A 100 -15.34 3.48 -6.32
N ALA A 101 -14.09 3.36 -6.74
CA ALA A 101 -13.18 2.38 -6.17
C ALA A 101 -12.62 2.86 -4.84
N VAL A 102 -12.51 1.95 -3.91
CA VAL A 102 -11.76 2.12 -2.67
C VAL A 102 -10.39 1.52 -2.88
N ARG A 103 -9.33 2.25 -2.53
CA ARG A 103 -7.97 1.76 -2.52
C ARG A 103 -7.58 1.32 -1.10
N LEU A 104 -7.33 0.04 -0.94
CA LEU A 104 -6.83 -0.56 0.29
C LEU A 104 -5.35 -0.91 0.11
N VAL A 105 -4.53 -0.58 1.09
CA VAL A 105 -3.07 -0.80 1.01
C VAL A 105 -2.61 -1.62 2.20
N ALA A 106 -2.05 -2.79 1.94
CA ALA A 106 -1.37 -3.57 2.95
C ALA A 106 0.08 -3.08 3.12
N ALA A 107 0.55 -2.96 4.35
CA ALA A 107 1.88 -2.50 4.69
C ALA A 107 2.78 -3.66 5.14
N TRP A 108 4.07 -3.39 5.28
CA TRP A 108 5.06 -4.34 5.79
C TRP A 108 4.78 -4.83 7.21
N ASN A 109 4.00 -4.08 7.98
CA ASN A 109 3.61 -4.39 9.36
C ASN A 109 2.13 -4.80 9.52
N THR A 110 1.37 -4.88 8.42
CA THR A 110 -0.01 -5.40 8.44
C THR A 110 0.01 -6.86 8.92
N LYS A 111 -0.77 -7.17 9.95
CA LYS A 111 -0.84 -8.53 10.52
C LYS A 111 -1.93 -9.34 9.83
N ASP A 112 -1.80 -10.67 9.90
CA ASP A 112 -2.86 -11.59 9.45
C ASP A 112 -4.21 -11.27 10.12
N ASN A 113 -4.20 -11.00 11.44
CA ASN A 113 -5.40 -10.65 12.20
C ASN A 113 -6.04 -9.33 11.74
N ASP A 114 -5.25 -8.33 11.35
CA ASP A 114 -5.80 -7.05 10.88
C ASP A 114 -6.66 -7.26 9.63
N VAL A 115 -6.20 -8.14 8.72
CA VAL A 115 -6.95 -8.53 7.52
C VAL A 115 -8.19 -9.35 7.88
N ASP A 116 -8.07 -10.30 8.80
CA ASP A 116 -9.18 -11.14 9.25
C ASP A 116 -10.27 -10.31 9.93
N GLU A 117 -9.91 -9.36 10.79
CA GLU A 117 -10.85 -8.44 11.44
C GLU A 117 -11.60 -7.58 10.42
N PHE A 118 -10.88 -7.01 9.44
CA PHE A 118 -11.49 -6.23 8.36
C PHE A 118 -12.54 -7.06 7.59
N LEU A 119 -12.17 -8.27 7.17
CA LEU A 119 -13.08 -9.17 6.44
C LEU A 119 -14.27 -9.64 7.32
N ASN A 120 -14.06 -9.87 8.61
CA ASN A 120 -15.11 -10.28 9.54
C ASN A 120 -16.17 -9.18 9.74
N ILE A 121 -15.78 -7.90 9.69
CA ILE A 121 -16.74 -6.79 9.75
C ILE A 121 -17.66 -6.82 8.53
N LEU A 122 -17.11 -7.09 7.34
CA LEU A 122 -17.88 -7.19 6.10
C LEU A 122 -18.87 -8.37 6.12
N ASN A 123 -18.52 -9.48 6.79
CA ASN A 123 -19.39 -10.64 6.92
C ASN A 123 -20.61 -10.40 7.84
N LYS A 124 -20.51 -9.44 8.78
CA LYS A 124 -21.60 -9.11 9.71
C LYS A 124 -22.65 -8.16 9.10
N THR A 125 -22.45 -7.79 7.86
CA THR A 125 -23.30 -6.79 7.14
C THR A 125 -24.17 -7.52 6.10
N ASN A 126 -25.03 -8.43 6.58
CA ASN A 126 -26.12 -9.01 5.76
C ASN A 126 -27.41 -8.26 6.01
#